data_b07740d4dd02c6e0bb4635f2b2ba4e42
#
_entry.id   b07740d4dd02c6e0bb4635f2b2ba4e42
#
_cell.length_a   1.000
_cell.length_b   1.000
_cell.length_c   1.000
_cell.angle_alpha   90.00
_cell.angle_beta   90.00
_cell.angle_gamma   90.00
#
_symmetry.space_group_name_H-M   'P 1'
#
loop_
_entity.id
_entity.type
_entity.pdbx_description
1 polymer ?
#
loop_
_entity_poly.entity_id
_entity_poly.type
_entity_poly.pdbx_seq_one_letter_code
_entity_poly.pdbx_strand_id
1 'polypeptide(L)'
;MGDVLSDYHTGDAFDEMVDGEGSVRPSYQAVYSALSGSTSDDLRTIAESLANNYTQAGVTFDVGGVERPFPLDLVPRVIASPEWEIIESGVAQRVRALEAFLSDIYSDARVISDGVIPSKLITSSTHFHRAVWGIQPGNGVRIHVAGVDLIRNPSGEVRVLEDNVRVPSGVSYVMTNRNAMITVMPEAFANQRIRPVASYPTRLLTALRKAAPAGVDDPTVVVLTPGVFNSAYFEHTLLARTMGVELVEGRDLECRRGKVFMRTTAGLQRVDVIYRRVDDDFLDPVHFRSDSMLGVPGLVNAVRTGGVTLANAVGNGVADDKLVYTYVPDLIKYYLREEPIIANVDTWRLEDDEAREEVLDRLKDLVVKPVDGSGGKGIVIGPRATQSELDALRRQVSEDPRGWIAQPVVQLSTVPTLIEDGLKPRHVDLRPFAVNNGEDIWVLPGGLTRVALPEGELVVNSSQGGGSKDTWVLSPPPHRSVSHRGSTNHTDDADDHAPAPPPPRVPLTVAKIPMTVMPKFAETQQQEQDQQQQQDQRQATRRRRGC
;
A
#
# COMPACT_ATOMS: atom_id res chain seq x y z
N MET A 1 -11.60 -39.64 -0.88
CA MET A 1 -11.37 -38.20 -1.05
C MET A 1 -10.33 -37.84 0.01
N GLY A 2 -9.15 -37.43 -0.40
CA GLY A 2 -8.09 -36.99 0.52
C GLY A 2 -8.44 -35.62 1.11
N ASP A 3 -8.10 -35.41 2.37
CA ASP A 3 -8.16 -34.09 2.98
C ASP A 3 -7.12 -33.20 2.31
N VAL A 4 -7.50 -32.03 1.82
CA VAL A 4 -6.63 -31.04 1.15
C VAL A 4 -5.47 -30.57 2.05
N LEU A 5 -5.62 -30.73 3.38
CA LEU A 5 -4.61 -30.41 4.39
C LEU A 5 -3.86 -31.64 4.93
N SER A 6 -4.06 -32.85 4.38
CA SER A 6 -3.41 -34.07 4.90
C SER A 6 -1.89 -33.98 4.99
N ASP A 7 -1.26 -33.29 4.03
CA ASP A 7 0.19 -33.09 3.95
C ASP A 7 0.64 -31.67 4.34
N TYR A 8 -0.26 -30.92 4.97
CA TYR A 8 0.01 -29.54 5.41
C TYR A 8 0.59 -29.53 6.81
N HIS A 9 1.80 -28.98 6.97
CA HIS A 9 2.50 -28.82 8.25
C HIS A 9 2.78 -27.35 8.48
N THR A 10 2.34 -26.80 9.61
CA THR A 10 2.38 -25.36 9.95
C THR A 10 3.77 -24.80 10.27
N GLY A 11 4.77 -25.61 10.55
CA GLY A 11 6.07 -25.10 11.02
C GLY A 11 5.98 -24.36 12.37
N ASP A 12 6.97 -23.50 12.66
CA ASP A 12 7.08 -22.76 13.93
C ASP A 12 6.37 -21.38 13.90
N ALA A 13 5.94 -20.92 12.75
CA ALA A 13 5.27 -19.64 12.60
C ALA A 13 3.78 -19.72 12.98
N PHE A 14 3.20 -18.60 13.37
CA PHE A 14 1.74 -18.52 13.55
C PHE A 14 1.03 -18.76 12.20
N ASP A 15 0.32 -19.87 12.09
CA ASP A 15 -0.49 -20.12 10.90
C ASP A 15 -1.89 -19.54 11.09
N GLU A 16 -2.37 -18.79 10.07
CA GLU A 16 -3.64 -18.07 10.15
C GLU A 16 -4.84 -18.97 9.87
N MET A 17 -4.65 -20.12 9.20
CA MET A 17 -5.73 -21.06 8.88
C MET A 17 -5.78 -22.25 9.84
N VAL A 18 -4.63 -22.77 10.25
CA VAL A 18 -4.53 -23.97 11.09
C VAL A 18 -3.94 -23.58 12.44
N ASP A 19 -4.47 -24.08 13.53
CA ASP A 19 -3.93 -23.86 14.86
C ASP A 19 -2.81 -24.86 15.22
N GLY A 20 -2.20 -24.68 16.40
CA GLY A 20 -1.11 -25.54 16.86
C GLY A 20 -1.53 -26.99 17.16
N GLU A 21 -2.83 -27.31 17.17
CA GLU A 21 -3.39 -28.64 17.34
C GLU A 21 -3.73 -29.30 15.99
N GLY A 22 -3.52 -28.59 14.87
CA GLY A 22 -3.85 -29.05 13.52
C GLY A 22 -5.33 -28.82 13.14
N SER A 23 -6.09 -28.06 13.94
CA SER A 23 -7.49 -27.76 13.66
C SER A 23 -7.64 -26.49 12.83
N VAL A 24 -8.60 -26.49 11.91
CA VAL A 24 -8.91 -25.30 11.10
C VAL A 24 -9.59 -24.24 11.97
N ARG A 25 -9.04 -23.03 11.98
CA ARG A 25 -9.59 -21.90 12.74
C ARG A 25 -11.00 -21.53 12.27
N PRO A 26 -11.89 -21.06 13.16
CA PRO A 26 -13.30 -20.77 12.83
C PRO A 26 -13.48 -19.82 11.62
N SER A 27 -12.60 -18.81 11.47
CA SER A 27 -12.66 -17.87 10.35
C SER A 27 -12.41 -18.52 8.99
N TYR A 28 -11.69 -19.64 8.95
CA TYR A 28 -11.34 -20.35 7.72
C TYR A 28 -12.23 -21.55 7.39
N GLN A 29 -13.19 -21.91 8.24
CA GLN A 29 -14.03 -23.11 8.05
C GLN A 29 -14.74 -23.15 6.69
N ALA A 30 -15.22 -22.01 6.18
CA ALA A 30 -15.89 -21.99 4.89
C ALA A 30 -14.91 -22.10 3.72
N VAL A 31 -13.70 -21.53 3.83
CA VAL A 31 -12.64 -21.72 2.84
C VAL A 31 -12.20 -23.18 2.82
N TYR A 32 -11.96 -23.76 3.98
CA TYR A 32 -11.64 -25.18 4.09
C TYR A 32 -12.73 -26.07 3.49
N SER A 33 -14.01 -25.80 3.79
CA SER A 33 -15.13 -26.57 3.24
C SER A 33 -15.24 -26.43 1.72
N ALA A 34 -14.90 -25.28 1.15
CA ALA A 34 -14.91 -25.07 -0.30
C ALA A 34 -13.74 -25.79 -1.01
N LEU A 35 -12.61 -25.99 -0.32
CA LEU A 35 -11.43 -26.69 -0.85
C LEU A 35 -11.42 -28.18 -0.50
N SER A 36 -12.10 -28.58 0.61
CA SER A 36 -12.16 -29.97 1.06
C SER A 36 -12.90 -30.82 0.02
N GLY A 37 -12.24 -31.85 -0.45
CA GLY A 37 -12.76 -32.71 -1.53
C GLY A 37 -12.19 -32.40 -2.91
N SER A 38 -11.45 -31.31 -3.06
CA SER A 38 -10.66 -31.05 -4.26
C SER A 38 -9.39 -31.90 -4.28
N THR A 39 -9.06 -32.41 -5.44
CA THR A 39 -7.77 -33.06 -5.69
C THR A 39 -6.69 -32.00 -6.01
N SER A 40 -5.42 -32.38 -5.97
CA SER A 40 -4.33 -31.49 -6.39
C SER A 40 -4.50 -30.98 -7.82
N ASP A 41 -5.07 -31.80 -8.71
CA ASP A 41 -5.33 -31.42 -10.10
C ASP A 41 -6.49 -30.43 -10.20
N ASP A 42 -7.52 -30.55 -9.36
CA ASP A 42 -8.62 -29.58 -9.27
C ASP A 42 -8.09 -28.21 -8.81
N LEU A 43 -7.23 -28.17 -7.78
CA LEU A 43 -6.61 -26.94 -7.29
C LEU A 43 -5.71 -26.28 -8.35
N ARG A 44 -4.96 -27.07 -9.13
CA ARG A 44 -4.16 -26.54 -10.25
C ARG A 44 -5.05 -25.94 -11.33
N THR A 45 -6.15 -26.60 -11.67
CA THR A 45 -7.11 -26.10 -12.65
C THR A 45 -7.71 -24.76 -12.21
N ILE A 46 -8.03 -24.61 -10.92
CA ILE A 46 -8.50 -23.35 -10.35
C ILE A 46 -7.40 -22.28 -10.44
N ALA A 47 -6.16 -22.60 -10.09
CA ALA A 47 -5.04 -21.66 -10.16
C ALA A 47 -4.73 -21.21 -11.60
N GLU A 48 -4.77 -22.12 -12.57
CA GLU A 48 -4.65 -21.80 -14.00
C GLU A 48 -5.77 -20.88 -14.48
N SER A 49 -6.99 -21.11 -14.02
CA SER A 49 -8.15 -20.26 -14.31
C SER A 49 -7.97 -18.85 -13.75
N LEU A 50 -7.42 -18.71 -12.51
CA LEU A 50 -7.05 -17.43 -11.92
C LEU A 50 -5.98 -16.71 -12.74
N ALA A 51 -4.90 -17.40 -13.11
CA ALA A 51 -3.81 -16.83 -13.90
C ALA A 51 -4.30 -16.36 -15.29
N ASN A 52 -5.17 -17.16 -15.94
CA ASN A 52 -5.78 -16.78 -17.22
C ASN A 52 -6.69 -15.55 -17.08
N ASN A 53 -7.50 -15.48 -16.02
CA ASN A 53 -8.36 -14.33 -15.75
C ASN A 53 -7.52 -13.06 -15.56
N TYR A 54 -6.42 -13.13 -14.82
CA TYR A 54 -5.47 -12.04 -14.62
C TYR A 54 -4.82 -11.58 -15.92
N THR A 55 -4.35 -12.51 -16.73
CA THR A 55 -3.75 -12.20 -18.03
C THR A 55 -4.76 -11.51 -18.96
N GLN A 56 -6.01 -11.99 -18.99
CA GLN A 56 -7.09 -11.38 -19.79
C GLN A 56 -7.47 -9.99 -19.28
N ALA A 57 -7.40 -9.75 -17.97
CA ALA A 57 -7.64 -8.45 -17.36
C ALA A 57 -6.47 -7.46 -17.52
N GLY A 58 -5.34 -7.90 -18.11
CA GLY A 58 -4.12 -7.09 -18.26
C GLY A 58 -3.47 -6.74 -16.93
N VAL A 59 -3.66 -7.58 -15.90
CA VAL A 59 -3.07 -7.38 -14.57
C VAL A 59 -1.65 -7.87 -14.59
N THR A 60 -0.75 -6.95 -14.85
CA THR A 60 0.66 -7.25 -14.97
C THR A 60 1.48 -6.43 -13.98
N PHE A 61 2.66 -6.91 -13.68
CA PHE A 61 3.66 -6.23 -12.88
C PHE A 61 5.00 -6.35 -13.59
N ASP A 62 5.68 -5.22 -13.76
CA ASP A 62 7.00 -5.21 -14.36
C ASP A 62 8.06 -5.60 -13.31
N VAL A 63 8.80 -6.68 -13.60
CA VAL A 63 9.95 -7.12 -12.81
C VAL A 63 11.18 -7.07 -13.70
N GLY A 64 11.99 -6.04 -13.55
CA GLY A 64 13.26 -5.90 -14.28
C GLY A 64 13.09 -5.76 -15.80
N GLY A 65 12.05 -5.07 -16.27
CA GLY A 65 11.76 -4.86 -17.69
C GLY A 65 11.01 -6.01 -18.37
N VAL A 66 10.57 -7.00 -17.59
CA VAL A 66 9.73 -8.10 -18.09
C VAL A 66 8.36 -8.01 -17.43
N GLU A 67 7.36 -7.72 -18.24
CA GLU A 67 5.97 -7.71 -17.82
C GLU A 67 5.50 -9.15 -17.58
N ARG A 68 5.05 -9.43 -16.36
CA ARG A 68 4.54 -10.75 -15.95
C ARG A 68 3.19 -10.61 -15.27
N PRO A 69 2.30 -11.60 -15.35
CA PRO A 69 1.12 -11.65 -14.51
C PRO A 69 1.55 -11.57 -13.02
N PHE A 70 0.87 -10.76 -12.23
CA PHE A 70 1.10 -10.73 -10.80
C PHE A 70 0.48 -11.99 -10.17
N PRO A 71 1.24 -12.89 -9.53
CA PRO A 71 0.69 -14.16 -9.06
C PRO A 71 -0.39 -13.95 -8.00
N LEU A 72 -1.59 -14.50 -8.23
CA LEU A 72 -2.66 -14.58 -7.25
C LEU A 72 -2.84 -16.02 -6.79
N ASP A 73 -2.68 -16.27 -5.50
CA ASP A 73 -2.93 -17.57 -4.89
C ASP A 73 -4.43 -17.79 -4.65
N LEU A 74 -4.86 -19.04 -4.82
CA LEU A 74 -6.28 -19.42 -4.68
C LEU A 74 -6.79 -19.45 -3.24
N VAL A 75 -5.91 -19.57 -2.24
CA VAL A 75 -6.30 -19.55 -0.82
C VAL A 75 -6.30 -18.11 -0.34
N PRO A 76 -7.47 -17.53 -0.01
CA PRO A 76 -7.54 -16.15 0.48
C PRO A 76 -6.97 -16.04 1.90
N ARG A 77 -6.55 -14.83 2.27
CA ARG A 77 -6.32 -14.49 3.67
C ARG A 77 -7.61 -14.04 4.31
N VAL A 78 -8.04 -14.68 5.39
CA VAL A 78 -9.32 -14.39 6.07
C VAL A 78 -9.07 -13.71 7.41
N ILE A 79 -9.66 -12.52 7.59
CA ILE A 79 -9.56 -11.73 8.81
C ILE A 79 -10.95 -11.63 9.46
N ALA A 80 -11.07 -12.05 10.71
CA ALA A 80 -12.32 -11.98 11.46
C ALA A 80 -12.73 -10.53 11.78
N SER A 81 -14.04 -10.27 11.93
CA SER A 81 -14.55 -8.92 12.20
C SER A 81 -13.92 -8.24 13.42
N PRO A 82 -13.78 -8.89 14.60
CA PRO A 82 -13.20 -8.23 15.77
C PRO A 82 -11.73 -7.84 15.58
N GLU A 83 -10.99 -8.64 14.85
CA GLU A 83 -9.59 -8.34 14.52
C GLU A 83 -9.51 -7.17 13.53
N TRP A 84 -10.38 -7.16 12.52
CA TRP A 84 -10.42 -6.08 11.57
C TRP A 84 -10.77 -4.73 12.23
N GLU A 85 -11.66 -4.73 13.21
CA GLU A 85 -12.01 -3.50 13.96
C GLU A 85 -10.80 -2.89 14.67
N ILE A 86 -9.90 -3.72 15.20
CA ILE A 86 -8.62 -3.27 15.78
C ILE A 86 -7.71 -2.70 14.70
N ILE A 87 -7.58 -3.40 13.56
CA ILE A 87 -6.77 -2.94 12.43
C ILE A 87 -7.30 -1.61 11.88
N GLU A 88 -8.59 -1.53 11.61
CA GLU A 88 -9.27 -0.34 11.08
C GLU A 88 -9.06 0.87 12.01
N SER A 89 -9.30 0.68 13.30
CA SER A 89 -9.13 1.74 14.31
C SER A 89 -7.68 2.16 14.49
N GLY A 90 -6.75 1.21 14.52
CA GLY A 90 -5.32 1.48 14.67
C GLY A 90 -4.70 2.17 13.46
N VAL A 91 -5.09 1.77 12.25
CA VAL A 91 -4.67 2.45 11.00
C VAL A 91 -5.22 3.88 10.95
N ALA A 92 -6.50 4.07 11.27
CA ALA A 92 -7.11 5.41 11.31
C ALA A 92 -6.45 6.31 12.37
N GLN A 93 -6.15 5.79 13.56
CA GLN A 93 -5.41 6.51 14.59
C GLN A 93 -4.03 6.95 14.09
N ARG A 94 -3.30 6.03 13.47
CA ARG A 94 -1.96 6.28 12.97
C ARG A 94 -1.95 7.36 11.88
N VAL A 95 -2.88 7.30 10.93
CA VAL A 95 -3.01 8.32 9.88
C VAL A 95 -3.36 9.69 10.47
N ARG A 96 -4.22 9.78 11.51
CA ARG A 96 -4.49 11.05 12.22
C ARG A 96 -3.23 11.65 12.85
N ALA A 97 -2.40 10.83 13.48
CA ALA A 97 -1.16 11.30 14.10
C ALA A 97 -0.14 11.76 13.06
N LEU A 98 0.03 11.02 11.96
CA LEU A 98 0.92 11.39 10.86
C LEU A 98 0.44 12.64 10.11
N GLU A 99 -0.87 12.83 9.94
CA GLU A 99 -1.46 14.03 9.37
C GLU A 99 -1.14 15.27 10.24
N ALA A 100 -1.34 15.15 11.55
CA ALA A 100 -1.01 16.22 12.51
C ALA A 100 0.49 16.54 12.53
N PHE A 101 1.32 15.50 12.52
CA PHE A 101 2.78 15.61 12.44
C PHE A 101 3.24 16.36 11.18
N LEU A 102 2.78 15.94 10.00
CA LEU A 102 3.15 16.59 8.74
C LEU A 102 2.66 18.04 8.68
N SER A 103 1.48 18.31 9.19
CA SER A 103 0.95 19.67 9.27
C SER A 103 1.81 20.55 10.20
N ASP A 104 2.27 20.01 11.32
CA ASP A 104 3.09 20.73 12.30
C ASP A 104 4.50 21.01 11.77
N ILE A 105 5.21 20.01 11.22
CA ILE A 105 6.60 20.19 10.77
C ILE A 105 6.74 21.12 9.56
N TYR A 106 5.67 21.34 8.81
CA TYR A 106 5.63 22.30 7.69
C TYR A 106 4.99 23.66 8.10
N SER A 107 4.76 23.89 9.40
CA SER A 107 4.28 25.16 9.95
C SER A 107 5.10 25.59 11.18
N ASP A 108 4.58 25.44 12.39
CA ASP A 108 5.19 25.90 13.63
C ASP A 108 6.29 24.98 14.18
N ALA A 109 6.31 23.70 13.76
CA ALA A 109 7.22 22.65 14.20
C ALA A 109 7.27 22.48 15.74
N ARG A 110 6.10 22.50 16.39
CA ARG A 110 5.95 22.42 17.85
C ARG A 110 6.49 21.11 18.41
N VAL A 111 6.30 20.01 17.71
CA VAL A 111 6.82 18.69 18.08
C VAL A 111 8.35 18.69 18.29
N ILE A 112 9.06 19.58 17.58
CA ILE A 112 10.50 19.78 17.72
C ILE A 112 10.77 20.71 18.92
N SER A 113 10.08 21.86 19.00
CA SER A 113 10.30 22.83 20.09
C SER A 113 9.93 22.27 21.47
N ASP A 114 8.95 21.36 21.52
CA ASP A 114 8.52 20.68 22.74
C ASP A 114 9.41 19.44 23.08
N GLY A 115 10.40 19.14 22.22
CA GLY A 115 11.40 18.11 22.48
C GLY A 115 10.92 16.66 22.30
N VAL A 116 9.78 16.46 21.62
CA VAL A 116 9.24 15.11 21.36
C VAL A 116 10.11 14.37 20.34
N ILE A 117 10.56 15.10 19.31
CA ILE A 117 11.51 14.59 18.33
C ILE A 117 12.70 15.54 18.16
N PRO A 118 13.90 15.03 17.86
CA PRO A 118 15.05 15.89 17.59
C PRO A 118 14.92 16.58 16.23
N SER A 119 15.29 17.87 16.15
CA SER A 119 15.25 18.64 14.89
C SER A 119 16.08 18.00 13.77
N LYS A 120 17.18 17.35 14.13
CA LYS A 120 18.05 16.62 13.19
C LYS A 120 17.31 15.52 12.43
N LEU A 121 16.35 14.85 13.07
CA LEU A 121 15.52 13.81 12.45
C LEU A 121 14.85 14.33 11.17
N ILE A 122 14.29 15.54 11.22
CA ILE A 122 13.57 16.15 10.10
C ILE A 122 14.55 16.77 9.09
N THR A 123 15.52 17.58 9.60
CA THR A 123 16.42 18.35 8.72
C THR A 123 17.41 17.50 7.96
N SER A 124 17.68 16.27 8.40
CA SER A 124 18.54 15.30 7.71
C SER A 124 17.78 14.34 6.80
N SER A 125 16.44 14.34 6.84
CA SER A 125 15.62 13.52 5.93
C SER A 125 15.73 14.06 4.50
N THR A 126 16.03 13.18 3.54
CA THR A 126 16.08 13.51 2.12
C THR A 126 14.71 13.93 1.57
N HIS A 127 13.65 13.56 2.28
CA HIS A 127 12.26 13.86 1.92
C HIS A 127 11.73 15.18 2.53
N PHE A 128 12.54 15.88 3.34
CA PHE A 128 12.15 17.17 3.88
C PHE A 128 12.39 18.29 2.85
N HIS A 129 11.31 18.77 2.26
CA HIS A 129 11.36 19.78 1.21
C HIS A 129 11.07 21.19 1.75
N ARG A 130 12.10 22.00 1.96
CA ARG A 130 11.95 23.40 2.39
C ARG A 130 11.08 24.24 1.45
N ALA A 131 11.04 23.88 0.17
CA ALA A 131 10.24 24.55 -0.84
C ALA A 131 8.72 24.52 -0.56
N VAL A 132 8.25 23.58 0.26
CA VAL A 132 6.81 23.46 0.61
C VAL A 132 6.49 23.92 2.03
N TRP A 133 7.45 24.52 2.74
CA TRP A 133 7.21 25.12 4.05
C TRP A 133 6.12 26.20 3.95
N GLY A 134 5.18 26.21 4.90
CA GLY A 134 4.06 27.14 4.97
C GLY A 134 2.95 26.93 3.94
N ILE A 135 3.07 25.90 3.05
CA ILE A 135 1.99 25.56 2.14
C ILE A 135 0.92 24.76 2.89
N GLN A 136 -0.30 25.27 2.87
CA GLN A 136 -1.48 24.60 3.42
C GLN A 136 -2.30 24.01 2.27
N PRO A 137 -2.62 22.70 2.27
CA PRO A 137 -3.57 22.11 1.31
C PRO A 137 -4.96 22.76 1.43
N GLY A 138 -5.72 22.78 0.34
CA GLY A 138 -7.00 23.49 0.26
C GLY A 138 -8.03 23.10 1.32
N ASN A 139 -8.09 21.81 1.69
CA ASN A 139 -8.96 21.29 2.76
C ASN A 139 -8.20 20.95 4.05
N GLY A 140 -6.94 21.35 4.17
CA GLY A 140 -6.07 21.03 5.31
C GLY A 140 -5.52 19.60 5.34
N VAL A 141 -5.85 18.74 4.38
CA VAL A 141 -5.42 17.34 4.33
C VAL A 141 -4.14 17.19 3.53
N ARG A 142 -3.11 16.61 4.14
CA ARG A 142 -1.85 16.24 3.48
C ARG A 142 -1.84 14.79 3.02
N ILE A 143 -2.42 13.89 3.83
CA ILE A 143 -2.49 12.45 3.58
C ILE A 143 -3.91 12.09 3.13
N HIS A 144 -4.19 12.10 1.83
CA HIS A 144 -5.46 11.64 1.28
C HIS A 144 -5.53 10.11 1.19
N VAL A 145 -4.37 9.47 0.94
CA VAL A 145 -4.25 8.01 0.87
C VAL A 145 -3.05 7.56 1.69
N ALA A 146 -3.25 6.59 2.55
CA ALA A 146 -2.20 5.90 3.28
C ALA A 146 -2.23 4.40 3.01
N GLY A 147 -1.04 3.79 2.96
CA GLY A 147 -0.85 2.34 3.00
C GLY A 147 0.06 2.01 4.17
N VAL A 148 -0.43 1.30 5.16
CA VAL A 148 0.34 0.95 6.36
C VAL A 148 0.69 -0.53 6.29
N ASP A 149 1.97 -0.87 6.27
CA ASP A 149 2.37 -2.27 6.21
C ASP A 149 2.30 -2.92 7.58
N LEU A 150 1.50 -3.97 7.69
CA LEU A 150 1.25 -4.73 8.89
C LEU A 150 1.80 -6.15 8.76
N ILE A 151 2.36 -6.64 9.85
CA ILE A 151 2.75 -8.04 9.99
C ILE A 151 2.03 -8.65 11.19
N ARG A 152 1.93 -9.97 11.23
CA ARG A 152 1.53 -10.71 12.42
C ARG A 152 2.74 -11.44 12.95
N ASN A 153 3.03 -11.25 14.23
CA ASN A 153 4.16 -11.89 14.91
C ASN A 153 3.82 -13.33 15.33
N PRO A 154 4.78 -14.13 15.86
CA PRO A 154 4.54 -15.51 16.29
C PRO A 154 3.50 -15.67 17.40
N SER A 155 3.22 -14.63 18.19
CA SER A 155 2.15 -14.65 19.20
C SER A 155 0.76 -14.36 18.62
N GLY A 156 0.66 -14.10 17.31
CA GLY A 156 -0.59 -13.78 16.62
C GLY A 156 -0.98 -12.31 16.69
N GLU A 157 -0.15 -11.43 17.26
CA GLU A 157 -0.42 -9.99 17.35
C GLU A 157 -0.06 -9.27 16.06
N VAL A 158 -0.90 -8.32 15.67
CA VAL A 158 -0.64 -7.42 14.55
C VAL A 158 0.32 -6.30 14.98
N ARG A 159 1.33 -6.04 14.17
CA ARG A 159 2.34 -4.99 14.37
C ARG A 159 2.51 -4.15 13.11
N VAL A 160 2.81 -2.86 13.27
CA VAL A 160 3.15 -2.00 12.14
C VAL A 160 4.61 -2.22 11.75
N LEU A 161 4.87 -2.40 10.45
CA LEU A 161 6.21 -2.58 9.89
C LEU A 161 6.75 -1.30 9.26
N GLU A 162 5.91 -0.57 8.52
CA GLU A 162 6.25 0.73 7.91
C GLU A 162 5.00 1.53 7.52
N ASP A 163 5.18 2.84 7.33
CA ASP A 163 4.16 3.75 6.83
C ASP A 163 4.46 4.16 5.39
N ASN A 164 3.43 4.23 4.56
CA ASN A 164 3.52 4.71 3.19
C ASN A 164 2.45 5.78 2.98
N VAL A 165 2.82 7.06 3.04
CA VAL A 165 1.91 8.22 2.94
C VAL A 165 2.32 9.20 1.85
N ARG A 166 3.34 8.87 1.06
CA ARG A 166 3.80 9.64 -0.09
C ARG A 166 3.02 9.27 -1.36
N VAL A 167 3.25 8.09 -1.91
CA VAL A 167 2.56 7.53 -3.09
C VAL A 167 2.28 6.03 -2.92
N PRO A 168 1.48 5.62 -1.91
CA PRO A 168 1.22 4.21 -1.67
C PRO A 168 0.58 3.55 -2.90
N SER A 169 1.00 2.32 -3.21
CA SER A 169 0.52 1.53 -4.35
C SER A 169 0.08 0.13 -3.93
N GLY A 170 -0.71 -0.51 -4.80
CA GLY A 170 -1.16 -1.88 -4.61
C GLY A 170 -2.67 -2.04 -4.39
N VAL A 171 -3.43 -0.96 -4.27
CA VAL A 171 -4.90 -1.03 -4.07
C VAL A 171 -5.64 -1.58 -5.28
N SER A 172 -5.10 -1.41 -6.47
CA SER A 172 -5.64 -2.01 -7.69
C SER A 172 -5.67 -3.52 -7.61
N TYR A 173 -4.63 -4.12 -7.04
CA TYR A 173 -4.57 -5.57 -6.85
C TYR A 173 -5.61 -6.06 -5.83
N VAL A 174 -5.93 -5.28 -4.78
CA VAL A 174 -7.00 -5.63 -3.83
C VAL A 174 -8.33 -5.79 -4.56
N MET A 175 -8.67 -4.83 -5.44
CA MET A 175 -9.92 -4.88 -6.21
C MET A 175 -9.92 -5.98 -7.26
N THR A 176 -8.79 -6.17 -7.93
CA THR A 176 -8.67 -7.16 -9.01
C THR A 176 -8.62 -8.58 -8.47
N ASN A 177 -7.90 -8.81 -7.35
CA ASN A 177 -7.89 -10.09 -6.63
C ASN A 177 -9.33 -10.49 -6.26
N ARG A 178 -10.10 -9.58 -5.66
CA ARG A 178 -11.48 -9.81 -5.28
C ARG A 178 -12.35 -10.18 -6.47
N ASN A 179 -12.24 -9.48 -7.59
CA ASN A 179 -13.02 -9.76 -8.80
C ASN A 179 -12.66 -11.11 -9.40
N ALA A 180 -11.37 -11.46 -9.46
CA ALA A 180 -10.90 -12.75 -9.96
C ALA A 180 -11.40 -13.90 -9.07
N MET A 181 -11.27 -13.76 -7.75
CA MET A 181 -11.73 -14.76 -6.78
C MET A 181 -13.25 -14.99 -6.84
N ILE A 182 -14.06 -13.93 -6.94
CA ILE A 182 -15.52 -14.07 -7.11
C ILE A 182 -15.85 -14.85 -8.39
N THR A 183 -15.08 -14.64 -9.47
CA THR A 183 -15.30 -15.32 -10.75
C THR A 183 -14.97 -16.80 -10.68
N VAL A 184 -13.88 -17.14 -9.99
CA VAL A 184 -13.31 -18.51 -10.00
C VAL A 184 -13.84 -19.36 -8.84
N MET A 185 -14.15 -18.75 -7.68
CA MET A 185 -14.63 -19.44 -6.48
C MET A 185 -15.97 -18.87 -5.95
N PRO A 186 -17.03 -18.80 -6.76
CA PRO A 186 -18.28 -18.15 -6.36
C PRO A 186 -18.96 -18.80 -5.15
N GLU A 187 -18.81 -20.12 -4.98
CA GLU A 187 -19.40 -20.87 -3.86
C GLU A 187 -18.78 -20.50 -2.51
N ALA A 188 -17.47 -20.22 -2.49
CA ALA A 188 -16.80 -19.77 -1.27
C ALA A 188 -17.32 -18.40 -0.81
N PHE A 189 -17.69 -17.53 -1.77
CA PHE A 189 -18.31 -16.24 -1.46
C PHE A 189 -19.76 -16.35 -0.99
N ALA A 190 -20.54 -17.27 -1.58
CA ALA A 190 -21.95 -17.47 -1.23
C ALA A 190 -22.13 -17.88 0.23
N ASN A 191 -21.16 -18.59 0.80
CA ASN A 191 -21.20 -19.15 2.15
C ASN A 191 -20.55 -18.24 3.21
N GLN A 192 -19.99 -17.07 2.81
CA GLN A 192 -19.36 -16.13 3.74
C GLN A 192 -19.86 -14.69 3.52
N ARG A 193 -19.97 -13.95 4.62
CA ARG A 193 -20.34 -12.53 4.60
C ARG A 193 -19.06 -11.68 4.53
N ILE A 194 -18.47 -11.59 3.34
CA ILE A 194 -17.24 -10.83 3.10
C ILE A 194 -17.57 -9.37 2.85
N ARG A 195 -16.89 -8.44 3.55
CA ARG A 195 -17.06 -6.99 3.34
C ARG A 195 -16.57 -6.60 1.93
N PRO A 196 -17.33 -5.73 1.20
CA PRO A 196 -17.00 -5.36 -0.18
C PRO A 196 -15.84 -4.36 -0.25
N VAL A 197 -15.00 -4.49 -1.30
CA VAL A 197 -13.87 -3.57 -1.57
C VAL A 197 -14.13 -2.62 -2.75
N ALA A 198 -15.20 -2.85 -3.51
CA ALA A 198 -15.49 -2.15 -4.77
C ALA A 198 -15.78 -0.64 -4.61
N SER A 199 -16.06 -0.17 -3.38
CA SER A 199 -16.35 1.24 -3.11
C SER A 199 -15.10 2.14 -3.05
N TYR A 200 -13.89 1.57 -3.08
CA TYR A 200 -12.65 2.35 -2.95
C TYR A 200 -12.53 3.50 -3.95
N PRO A 201 -12.70 3.31 -5.28
CA PRO A 201 -12.55 4.40 -6.23
C PRO A 201 -13.55 5.55 -5.98
N THR A 202 -14.79 5.23 -5.61
CA THR A 202 -15.80 6.24 -5.28
C THR A 202 -15.46 7.01 -4.01
N ARG A 203 -14.94 6.32 -2.98
CA ARG A 203 -14.48 6.94 -1.74
C ARG A 203 -13.28 7.86 -2.00
N LEU A 204 -12.31 7.39 -2.78
CA LEU A 204 -11.15 8.19 -3.19
C LEU A 204 -11.59 9.43 -3.97
N LEU A 205 -12.40 9.28 -5.00
CA LEU A 205 -12.89 10.42 -5.79
C LEU A 205 -13.63 11.44 -4.94
N THR A 206 -14.46 10.98 -3.98
CA THR A 206 -15.15 11.87 -3.04
C THR A 206 -14.17 12.66 -2.18
N ALA A 207 -13.12 12.00 -1.65
CA ALA A 207 -12.07 12.67 -0.88
C ALA A 207 -11.30 13.70 -1.73
N LEU A 208 -10.96 13.33 -2.97
CA LEU A 208 -10.27 14.23 -3.90
C LEU A 208 -11.12 15.45 -4.26
N ARG A 209 -12.42 15.28 -4.51
CA ARG A 209 -13.33 16.41 -4.77
C ARG A 209 -13.46 17.35 -3.58
N LYS A 210 -13.50 16.81 -2.35
CA LYS A 210 -13.47 17.62 -1.12
C LYS A 210 -12.18 18.41 -0.93
N ALA A 211 -11.09 17.98 -1.58
CA ALA A 211 -9.80 18.66 -1.54
C ALA A 211 -9.68 19.83 -2.54
N ALA A 212 -10.75 20.16 -3.26
CA ALA A 212 -10.75 21.25 -4.22
C ALA A 212 -10.34 22.60 -3.61
N PRO A 213 -9.67 23.48 -4.38
CA PRO A 213 -9.43 24.84 -3.98
C PRO A 213 -10.72 25.60 -3.62
N ALA A 214 -10.61 26.56 -2.70
CA ALA A 214 -11.77 27.34 -2.25
C ALA A 214 -12.53 27.99 -3.42
N GLY A 215 -13.86 27.89 -3.38
CA GLY A 215 -14.76 28.46 -4.40
C GLY A 215 -14.87 27.64 -5.68
N VAL A 216 -14.48 26.38 -5.66
CA VAL A 216 -14.68 25.42 -6.78
C VAL A 216 -15.71 24.38 -6.35
N ASP A 217 -16.92 24.44 -6.93
CA ASP A 217 -18.04 23.54 -6.58
C ASP A 217 -18.00 22.22 -7.33
N ASP A 218 -17.54 22.22 -8.60
CA ASP A 218 -17.40 21.03 -9.45
C ASP A 218 -15.95 20.91 -9.94
N PRO A 219 -15.04 20.36 -9.13
CA PRO A 219 -13.62 20.31 -9.44
C PRO A 219 -13.29 19.28 -10.51
N THR A 220 -12.41 19.67 -11.43
CA THR A 220 -11.73 18.73 -12.33
C THR A 220 -10.61 18.02 -11.58
N VAL A 221 -10.77 16.71 -11.43
CA VAL A 221 -9.78 15.80 -10.81
C VAL A 221 -9.05 15.03 -11.90
N VAL A 222 -7.73 14.91 -11.83
CA VAL A 222 -6.93 14.10 -12.74
C VAL A 222 -5.97 13.17 -11.97
N VAL A 223 -5.58 12.06 -12.59
CA VAL A 223 -4.49 11.20 -12.11
C VAL A 223 -3.22 11.54 -12.88
N LEU A 224 -2.19 12.03 -12.19
CA LEU A 224 -0.88 12.34 -12.79
C LEU A 224 0.02 11.10 -12.68
N THR A 225 0.36 10.52 -13.84
CA THR A 225 1.24 9.34 -13.96
C THR A 225 2.62 9.74 -14.52
N PRO A 226 3.70 9.03 -14.12
CA PRO A 226 4.99 9.16 -14.80
C PRO A 226 5.04 8.47 -16.18
N GLY A 227 3.97 7.73 -16.55
CA GLY A 227 3.83 7.08 -17.86
C GLY A 227 3.95 5.56 -17.82
N VAL A 228 3.93 4.97 -19.01
CA VAL A 228 3.78 3.51 -19.24
C VAL A 228 4.92 2.64 -18.70
N PHE A 229 6.08 3.24 -18.45
CA PHE A 229 7.26 2.50 -17.94
C PHE A 229 7.28 2.38 -16.41
N ASN A 230 6.33 2.99 -15.73
CA ASN A 230 6.23 2.84 -14.28
C ASN A 230 5.61 1.48 -13.94
N SER A 231 6.23 0.73 -13.02
CA SER A 231 5.77 -0.59 -12.59
C SER A 231 4.33 -0.61 -12.06
N ALA A 232 3.84 0.53 -11.54
CA ALA A 232 2.47 0.70 -11.07
C ALA A 232 1.53 1.31 -12.12
N TYR A 233 1.90 1.38 -13.40
CA TYR A 233 1.07 2.02 -14.44
C TYR A 233 -0.30 1.36 -14.59
N PHE A 234 -0.38 0.05 -14.43
CA PHE A 234 -1.66 -0.67 -14.37
C PHE A 234 -2.59 -0.06 -13.31
N GLU A 235 -2.08 0.20 -12.10
CA GLU A 235 -2.86 0.84 -11.03
C GLU A 235 -3.33 2.23 -11.42
N HIS A 236 -2.47 3.04 -12.04
CA HIS A 236 -2.82 4.40 -12.44
C HIS A 236 -3.97 4.41 -13.44
N THR A 237 -3.92 3.52 -14.44
CA THR A 237 -4.97 3.37 -15.46
C THR A 237 -6.27 2.83 -14.88
N LEU A 238 -6.19 1.83 -13.98
CA LEU A 238 -7.36 1.25 -13.33
C LEU A 238 -8.08 2.29 -12.47
N LEU A 239 -7.33 3.05 -11.65
CA LEU A 239 -7.92 4.09 -10.79
C LEU A 239 -8.54 5.22 -11.60
N ALA A 240 -7.85 5.75 -12.62
CA ALA A 240 -8.41 6.79 -13.50
C ALA A 240 -9.70 6.32 -14.15
N ARG A 241 -9.70 5.12 -14.73
CA ARG A 241 -10.88 4.53 -15.38
C ARG A 241 -12.04 4.29 -14.41
N THR A 242 -11.77 3.75 -13.22
CA THR A 242 -12.84 3.42 -12.27
C THR A 242 -13.38 4.64 -11.54
N MET A 243 -12.58 5.69 -11.35
CA MET A 243 -13.03 6.99 -10.86
C MET A 243 -13.73 7.83 -11.94
N GLY A 244 -13.52 7.50 -13.24
CA GLY A 244 -14.05 8.28 -14.35
C GLY A 244 -13.35 9.64 -14.51
N VAL A 245 -12.04 9.70 -14.28
CA VAL A 245 -11.20 10.90 -14.41
C VAL A 245 -10.07 10.68 -15.41
N GLU A 246 -9.51 11.76 -15.94
CA GLU A 246 -8.45 11.73 -16.92
C GLU A 246 -7.13 11.22 -16.28
N LEU A 247 -6.42 10.38 -17.03
CA LEU A 247 -5.04 9.99 -16.77
C LEU A 247 -4.13 10.91 -17.59
N VAL A 248 -3.26 11.65 -16.93
CA VAL A 248 -2.39 12.64 -17.57
C VAL A 248 -0.92 12.41 -17.20
N GLU A 249 -0.03 12.76 -18.11
CA GLU A 249 1.40 12.88 -17.86
C GLU A 249 1.78 14.36 -17.64
N GLY A 250 2.98 14.65 -17.11
CA GLY A 250 3.42 16.03 -16.87
C GLY A 250 3.40 16.90 -18.13
N ARG A 251 3.69 16.32 -19.31
CA ARG A 251 3.62 17.01 -20.61
C ARG A 251 2.22 17.46 -21.02
N ASP A 252 1.17 16.85 -20.48
CA ASP A 252 -0.21 17.19 -20.77
C ASP A 252 -0.71 18.38 -19.92
N LEU A 253 0.06 18.76 -18.91
CA LEU A 253 -0.27 19.82 -17.97
C LEU A 253 0.60 21.07 -18.21
N GLU A 254 0.04 22.22 -17.90
CA GLU A 254 0.78 23.49 -17.86
C GLU A 254 0.29 24.39 -16.74
N CYS A 255 1.23 25.13 -16.12
CA CYS A 255 0.92 26.13 -15.10
C CYS A 255 0.83 27.52 -15.71
N ARG A 256 -0.29 28.21 -15.48
CA ARG A 256 -0.51 29.60 -15.91
C ARG A 256 -1.12 30.43 -14.78
N ARG A 257 -0.47 31.52 -14.39
CA ARG A 257 -0.97 32.47 -13.39
C ARG A 257 -1.43 31.79 -12.09
N GLY A 258 -0.63 30.86 -11.59
CA GLY A 258 -0.91 30.12 -10.35
C GLY A 258 -2.03 29.08 -10.46
N LYS A 259 -2.45 28.68 -11.65
CA LYS A 259 -3.44 27.62 -11.90
C LYS A 259 -2.86 26.59 -12.84
N VAL A 260 -3.39 25.37 -12.77
CA VAL A 260 -3.00 24.25 -13.64
C VAL A 260 -4.07 24.02 -14.70
N PHE A 261 -3.62 23.72 -15.89
CA PHE A 261 -4.48 23.42 -17.04
C PHE A 261 -4.01 22.15 -17.74
N MET A 262 -4.96 21.34 -18.15
CA MET A 262 -4.76 20.17 -19.00
C MET A 262 -4.99 20.57 -20.47
N ARG A 263 -4.14 20.09 -21.35
CA ARG A 263 -4.27 20.25 -22.81
C ARG A 263 -5.25 19.23 -23.35
N THR A 264 -6.31 19.70 -23.97
CA THR A 264 -7.31 18.87 -24.66
C THR A 264 -7.43 19.27 -26.13
N THR A 265 -8.11 18.47 -26.93
CA THR A 265 -8.40 18.80 -28.33
C THR A 265 -9.30 20.04 -28.49
N ALA A 266 -10.08 20.38 -27.44
CA ALA A 266 -10.90 21.57 -27.39
C ALA A 266 -10.19 22.82 -26.82
N GLY A 267 -8.94 22.68 -26.39
CA GLY A 267 -8.16 23.75 -25.77
C GLY A 267 -7.73 23.41 -24.34
N LEU A 268 -7.49 24.42 -23.52
CA LEU A 268 -7.06 24.26 -22.15
C LEU A 268 -8.24 24.10 -21.21
N GLN A 269 -8.24 23.03 -20.44
CA GLN A 269 -9.21 22.77 -19.36
C GLN A 269 -8.51 22.95 -18.02
N ARG A 270 -9.13 23.68 -17.08
CA ARG A 270 -8.59 23.85 -15.74
C ARG A 270 -8.58 22.52 -14.99
N VAL A 271 -7.51 22.29 -14.20
CA VAL A 271 -7.37 21.18 -13.28
C VAL A 271 -7.32 21.74 -11.86
N ASP A 272 -8.16 21.22 -10.98
CA ASP A 272 -8.32 21.70 -9.61
C ASP A 272 -7.69 20.77 -8.58
N VAL A 273 -7.70 19.45 -8.83
CA VAL A 273 -7.10 18.44 -7.95
C VAL A 273 -6.30 17.44 -8.78
N ILE A 274 -5.08 17.18 -8.37
CA ILE A 274 -4.19 16.21 -8.99
C ILE A 274 -3.92 15.09 -7.98
N TYR A 275 -4.43 13.88 -8.28
CA TYR A 275 -3.98 12.67 -7.61
C TYR A 275 -2.67 12.21 -8.25
N ARG A 276 -1.55 12.52 -7.60
CA ARG A 276 -0.23 12.29 -8.16
C ARG A 276 0.27 10.86 -7.90
N ARG A 277 0.88 10.30 -8.93
CA ARG A 277 1.63 9.05 -8.86
C ARG A 277 3.11 9.28 -9.22
N VAL A 278 3.50 10.55 -9.34
CA VAL A 278 4.88 11.02 -9.55
C VAL A 278 5.47 11.38 -8.19
N ASP A 279 6.71 10.99 -7.96
CA ASP A 279 7.44 11.25 -6.72
C ASP A 279 7.80 12.75 -6.57
N ASP A 280 8.00 13.21 -5.32
CA ASP A 280 8.24 14.61 -4.98
C ASP A 280 9.36 15.22 -5.82
N ASP A 281 10.51 14.53 -5.92
CA ASP A 281 11.69 15.01 -6.63
C ASP A 281 11.44 15.27 -8.12
N PHE A 282 10.46 14.60 -8.71
CA PHE A 282 10.16 14.72 -10.15
C PHE A 282 8.97 15.63 -10.46
N LEU A 283 8.24 16.13 -9.44
CA LEU A 283 6.98 16.85 -9.64
C LEU A 283 7.13 18.22 -10.29
N ASP A 284 8.18 18.96 -9.96
CA ASP A 284 8.37 20.32 -10.46
C ASP A 284 9.86 20.59 -10.71
N PRO A 285 10.33 20.68 -11.96
CA PRO A 285 11.72 20.93 -12.30
C PRO A 285 12.23 22.32 -11.84
N VAL A 286 11.33 23.24 -11.46
CA VAL A 286 11.74 24.57 -10.95
C VAL A 286 12.16 24.48 -9.47
N HIS A 287 11.56 23.57 -8.70
CA HIS A 287 11.76 23.49 -7.25
C HIS A 287 12.58 22.27 -6.82
N PHE A 288 12.58 21.20 -7.63
CA PHE A 288 13.24 19.93 -7.31
C PHE A 288 14.30 19.59 -8.37
N ARG A 289 14.24 18.41 -8.95
CA ARG A 289 15.17 17.98 -9.98
C ARG A 289 14.96 18.76 -11.28
N SER A 290 15.91 19.60 -11.63
CA SER A 290 15.85 20.46 -12.83
C SER A 290 15.87 19.70 -14.17
N ASP A 291 16.27 18.42 -14.15
CA ASP A 291 16.29 17.52 -15.30
C ASP A 291 15.01 16.66 -15.40
N SER A 292 14.03 16.84 -14.52
CA SER A 292 12.80 16.07 -14.54
C SER A 292 11.96 16.36 -15.79
N MET A 293 11.63 15.30 -16.51
CA MET A 293 10.70 15.29 -17.65
C MET A 293 9.30 14.79 -17.26
N LEU A 294 9.12 14.34 -16.01
CA LEU A 294 7.88 13.73 -15.53
C LEU A 294 6.94 14.74 -14.86
N GLY A 295 7.48 15.87 -14.45
CA GLY A 295 6.78 16.88 -13.68
C GLY A 295 6.23 18.03 -14.52
N VAL A 296 5.65 19.02 -13.81
CA VAL A 296 5.03 20.19 -14.41
C VAL A 296 5.72 21.45 -13.90
N PRO A 297 6.42 22.22 -14.76
CA PRO A 297 7.11 23.43 -14.33
C PRO A 297 6.18 24.45 -13.68
N GLY A 298 6.49 24.87 -12.45
CA GLY A 298 5.70 25.84 -11.68
C GLY A 298 4.54 25.24 -10.88
N LEU A 299 4.43 23.91 -10.79
CA LEU A 299 3.37 23.23 -10.07
C LEU A 299 3.35 23.59 -8.57
N VAL A 300 4.54 23.62 -7.92
CA VAL A 300 4.66 24.02 -6.50
C VAL A 300 4.15 25.44 -6.26
N ASN A 301 4.38 26.35 -7.20
CA ASN A 301 3.85 27.72 -7.10
C ASN A 301 2.33 27.76 -7.26
N ALA A 302 1.75 26.93 -8.14
CA ALA A 302 0.31 26.80 -8.27
C ALA A 302 -0.35 26.27 -6.98
N VAL A 303 0.29 25.27 -6.34
CA VAL A 303 -0.13 24.76 -5.01
C VAL A 303 -0.02 25.86 -3.94
N ARG A 304 1.11 26.58 -3.88
CA ARG A 304 1.35 27.64 -2.90
C ARG A 304 0.31 28.76 -2.98
N THR A 305 -0.17 29.07 -4.17
CA THR A 305 -1.20 30.11 -4.39
C THR A 305 -2.62 29.58 -4.22
N GLY A 306 -2.79 28.31 -3.85
CA GLY A 306 -4.11 27.70 -3.69
C GLY A 306 -4.85 27.49 -5.02
N GLY A 307 -4.14 27.45 -6.17
CA GLY A 307 -4.74 27.29 -7.48
C GLY A 307 -4.98 25.83 -7.89
N VAL A 308 -4.38 24.88 -7.18
CA VAL A 308 -4.53 23.42 -7.36
C VAL A 308 -4.21 22.72 -6.04
N THR A 309 -4.84 21.58 -5.78
CA THR A 309 -4.48 20.68 -4.67
C THR A 309 -3.76 19.44 -5.20
N LEU A 310 -2.69 19.03 -4.53
CA LEU A 310 -1.99 17.76 -4.76
C LEU A 310 -2.36 16.75 -3.68
N ALA A 311 -2.78 15.57 -4.08
CA ALA A 311 -3.08 14.44 -3.23
C ALA A 311 -2.14 13.24 -3.59
N ASN A 312 -1.30 12.74 -2.68
CA ASN A 312 -0.94 13.32 -1.38
C ASN A 312 -0.08 14.58 -1.54
N ALA A 313 -0.04 15.40 -0.50
CA ALA A 313 0.75 16.61 -0.50
C ALA A 313 2.25 16.34 -0.68
N VAL A 314 2.96 17.33 -1.24
CA VAL A 314 4.42 17.29 -1.34
C VAL A 314 5.04 17.38 0.05
N GLY A 315 6.11 16.63 0.27
CA GLY A 315 6.83 16.59 1.54
C GLY A 315 6.34 15.51 2.51
N ASN A 316 5.30 14.75 2.15
CA ASN A 316 4.80 13.65 2.97
C ASN A 316 5.83 12.54 3.17
N GLY A 317 6.84 12.44 2.30
CA GLY A 317 7.90 11.44 2.39
C GLY A 317 8.69 11.47 3.70
N VAL A 318 8.65 12.57 4.46
CA VAL A 318 9.21 12.61 5.82
C VAL A 318 8.54 11.58 6.73
N ALA A 319 7.25 11.33 6.56
CA ALA A 319 6.53 10.35 7.35
C ALA A 319 6.74 8.90 6.85
N ASP A 320 7.27 8.70 5.64
CA ASP A 320 7.72 7.39 5.13
C ASP A 320 9.16 7.04 5.63
N ASP A 321 9.86 8.00 6.25
CA ASP A 321 11.21 7.80 6.79
C ASP A 321 11.19 6.78 7.95
N LYS A 322 12.01 5.73 7.86
CA LYS A 322 12.03 4.64 8.84
C LYS A 322 12.49 5.09 10.24
N LEU A 323 13.20 6.21 10.36
CA LEU A 323 13.49 6.80 11.67
C LEU A 323 12.26 7.50 12.24
N VAL A 324 11.52 8.26 11.41
CA VAL A 324 10.26 8.89 11.84
C VAL A 324 9.24 7.84 12.28
N TYR A 325 9.17 6.72 11.56
CA TYR A 325 8.36 5.57 11.95
C TYR A 325 8.58 5.15 13.42
N THR A 326 9.83 5.18 13.91
CA THR A 326 10.12 4.79 15.30
C THR A 326 9.53 5.72 16.35
N TYR A 327 9.21 6.95 15.98
CA TYR A 327 8.59 7.96 16.85
C TYR A 327 7.06 8.01 16.75
N VAL A 328 6.45 7.27 15.83
CA VAL A 328 4.98 7.36 15.64
C VAL A 328 4.19 7.04 16.92
N PRO A 329 4.58 6.08 17.78
CA PRO A 329 3.93 5.90 19.07
C PRO A 329 3.95 7.16 19.94
N ASP A 330 5.06 7.91 19.96
CA ASP A 330 5.18 9.16 20.70
C ASP A 330 4.37 10.28 20.05
N LEU A 331 4.30 10.33 18.71
CA LEU A 331 3.46 11.25 17.96
C LEU A 331 1.97 11.03 18.24
N ILE A 332 1.52 9.77 18.36
CA ILE A 332 0.14 9.44 18.75
C ILE A 332 -0.17 10.01 20.13
N LYS A 333 0.71 9.80 21.11
CA LYS A 333 0.56 10.34 22.47
C LYS A 333 0.56 11.87 22.48
N TYR A 334 1.46 12.48 21.73
CA TYR A 334 1.62 13.93 21.69
C TYR A 334 0.43 14.63 21.03
N TYR A 335 0.06 14.24 19.81
CA TYR A 335 -0.98 14.93 19.05
C TYR A 335 -2.39 14.50 19.43
N LEU A 336 -2.60 13.20 19.68
CA LEU A 336 -3.94 12.65 19.93
C LEU A 336 -4.24 12.46 21.41
N ARG A 337 -3.23 12.40 22.27
CA ARG A 337 -3.36 12.06 23.70
C ARG A 337 -3.98 10.67 23.89
N GLU A 338 -3.67 9.76 22.99
CA GLU A 338 -4.13 8.37 22.98
C GLU A 338 -2.94 7.43 23.12
N GLU A 339 -3.17 6.20 23.60
CA GLU A 339 -2.19 5.13 23.49
C GLU A 339 -2.27 4.47 22.11
N PRO A 340 -1.13 4.01 21.54
CA PRO A 340 -1.14 3.32 20.25
C PRO A 340 -2.00 2.04 20.29
N ILE A 341 -2.96 1.91 19.38
CA ILE A 341 -3.82 0.73 19.26
C ILE A 341 -3.01 -0.44 18.67
N ILE A 342 -2.17 -0.17 17.67
CA ILE A 342 -1.26 -1.15 17.07
C ILE A 342 0.17 -0.69 17.33
N ALA A 343 0.95 -1.55 17.98
CA ALA A 343 2.35 -1.25 18.26
C ALA A 343 3.24 -1.42 17.00
N ASN A 344 4.37 -0.75 16.97
CA ASN A 344 5.41 -0.98 15.96
C ASN A 344 6.11 -2.33 16.19
N VAL A 345 6.76 -2.84 15.15
CA VAL A 345 7.87 -3.79 15.32
C VAL A 345 9.00 -3.07 16.05
N ASP A 346 9.59 -3.74 17.05
CA ASP A 346 10.71 -3.19 17.80
C ASP A 346 11.83 -2.77 16.85
N THR A 347 12.34 -1.55 17.03
CA THR A 347 13.28 -0.97 16.06
C THR A 347 14.35 -0.17 16.78
N TRP A 348 15.61 -0.53 16.56
CA TRP A 348 16.78 0.21 17.04
C TRP A 348 17.12 1.34 16.06
N ARG A 349 17.29 2.53 16.60
CA ARG A 349 17.82 3.71 15.88
C ARG A 349 19.33 3.70 15.99
N LEU A 350 20.06 3.48 14.89
CA LEU A 350 21.51 3.33 14.95
C LEU A 350 22.26 4.67 15.08
N GLU A 351 21.56 5.80 15.07
CA GLU A 351 22.11 7.10 15.46
C GLU A 351 22.33 7.21 16.99
N ASP A 352 21.63 6.39 17.79
CA ASP A 352 21.86 6.23 19.22
C ASP A 352 23.07 5.31 19.46
N ASP A 353 24.03 5.77 20.26
CA ASP A 353 25.31 5.07 20.44
C ASP A 353 25.12 3.72 21.15
N GLU A 354 24.27 3.65 22.19
CA GLU A 354 24.05 2.40 22.95
C GLU A 354 23.30 1.38 22.06
N ALA A 355 22.26 1.81 21.36
CA ALA A 355 21.53 0.96 20.43
C ALA A 355 22.42 0.46 19.27
N ARG A 356 23.33 1.32 18.79
CA ARG A 356 24.26 0.94 17.73
C ARG A 356 25.27 -0.11 18.21
N GLU A 357 25.86 0.05 19.39
CA GLU A 357 26.79 -0.94 19.98
C GLU A 357 26.10 -2.29 20.13
N GLU A 358 24.90 -2.34 20.72
CA GLU A 358 24.13 -3.57 20.86
C GLU A 358 23.87 -4.24 19.50
N VAL A 359 23.45 -3.47 18.51
CA VAL A 359 23.14 -3.99 17.17
C VAL A 359 24.40 -4.51 16.46
N LEU A 360 25.52 -3.79 16.56
CA LEU A 360 26.78 -4.21 15.94
C LEU A 360 27.30 -5.54 16.52
N ASP A 361 27.05 -5.81 17.79
CA ASP A 361 27.40 -7.09 18.40
C ASP A 361 26.48 -8.24 17.95
N ARG A 362 25.24 -7.94 17.58
CA ARG A 362 24.20 -8.90 17.25
C ARG A 362 23.77 -8.89 15.78
N LEU A 363 24.56 -8.32 14.88
CA LEU A 363 24.21 -8.18 13.45
C LEU A 363 23.71 -9.48 12.81
N LYS A 364 24.29 -10.63 13.21
CA LYS A 364 23.91 -11.96 12.69
C LYS A 364 22.48 -12.39 13.07
N ASP A 365 21.87 -11.76 14.09
CA ASP A 365 20.55 -12.12 14.63
C ASP A 365 19.45 -11.11 14.21
N LEU A 366 19.81 -10.04 13.48
CA LEU A 366 18.95 -8.91 13.21
C LEU A 366 18.73 -8.70 11.70
N VAL A 367 17.69 -7.94 11.37
CA VAL A 367 17.48 -7.38 10.03
C VAL A 367 17.88 -5.91 10.07
N VAL A 368 18.84 -5.52 9.27
CA VAL A 368 19.31 -4.13 9.16
C VAL A 368 18.87 -3.54 7.84
N LYS A 369 18.26 -2.35 7.91
CA LYS A 369 17.61 -1.71 6.78
C LYS A 369 18.14 -0.29 6.57
N PRO A 370 18.38 0.14 5.32
CA PRO A 370 18.64 1.54 5.06
C PRO A 370 17.38 2.37 5.30
N VAL A 371 17.53 3.54 5.90
CA VAL A 371 16.41 4.45 6.22
C VAL A 371 15.70 4.92 4.96
N ASP A 372 16.47 5.32 3.93
CA ASP A 372 15.94 5.84 2.66
C ASP A 372 15.60 4.74 1.64
N GLY A 373 15.72 3.45 2.01
CA GLY A 373 15.46 2.32 1.14
C GLY A 373 13.96 2.06 0.93
N SER A 374 13.57 1.74 -0.28
CA SER A 374 12.23 1.26 -0.64
C SER A 374 12.31 -0.07 -1.40
N GLY A 375 11.20 -0.84 -1.40
CA GLY A 375 11.12 -2.07 -2.18
C GLY A 375 12.07 -3.18 -1.72
N GLY A 376 12.54 -3.17 -0.48
CA GLY A 376 13.44 -4.18 0.07
C GLY A 376 14.90 -4.08 -0.37
N LYS A 377 15.28 -3.02 -1.11
CA LYS A 377 16.67 -2.81 -1.55
C LYS A 377 17.57 -2.45 -0.37
N GLY A 378 18.73 -3.12 -0.30
CA GLY A 378 19.75 -2.85 0.73
C GLY A 378 19.43 -3.44 2.10
N ILE A 379 18.35 -4.21 2.25
CA ILE A 379 18.06 -4.95 3.48
C ILE A 379 19.08 -6.08 3.64
N VAL A 380 19.68 -6.16 4.81
CA VAL A 380 20.56 -7.28 5.18
C VAL A 380 19.88 -8.09 6.28
N ILE A 381 19.61 -9.36 5.98
CA ILE A 381 19.06 -10.33 6.94
C ILE A 381 20.23 -11.08 7.55
N GLY A 382 20.60 -10.71 8.79
CA GLY A 382 21.80 -11.19 9.46
C GLY A 382 21.99 -12.72 9.45
N PRO A 383 20.94 -13.53 9.78
CA PRO A 383 21.06 -14.99 9.75
C PRO A 383 21.38 -15.60 8.37
N ARG A 384 21.18 -14.85 7.30
CA ARG A 384 21.44 -15.29 5.91
C ARG A 384 22.66 -14.64 5.28
N ALA A 385 23.20 -13.62 5.96
CA ALA A 385 24.32 -12.86 5.44
C ALA A 385 25.64 -13.61 5.65
N THR A 386 26.52 -13.53 4.67
CA THR A 386 27.89 -14.01 4.80
C THR A 386 28.69 -13.11 5.75
N GLN A 387 29.78 -13.62 6.32
CA GLN A 387 30.66 -12.83 7.19
C GLN A 387 31.18 -11.57 6.49
N SER A 388 31.49 -11.65 5.20
CA SER A 388 31.95 -10.52 4.40
C SER A 388 30.87 -9.42 4.27
N GLU A 389 29.60 -9.80 4.12
CA GLU A 389 28.47 -8.86 4.07
C GLU A 389 28.25 -8.22 5.44
N LEU A 390 28.31 -8.99 6.53
CA LEU A 390 28.22 -8.45 7.89
C LEU A 390 29.35 -7.48 8.20
N ASP A 391 30.59 -7.77 7.78
CA ASP A 391 31.74 -6.88 7.96
C ASP A 391 31.60 -5.59 7.11
N ALA A 392 31.04 -5.69 5.91
CA ALA A 392 30.72 -4.55 5.09
C ALA A 392 29.62 -3.68 5.70
N LEU A 393 28.54 -4.31 6.21
CA LEU A 393 27.44 -3.64 6.89
C LEU A 393 27.93 -2.94 8.17
N ARG A 394 28.80 -3.58 8.97
CA ARG A 394 29.41 -2.98 10.16
C ARG A 394 30.13 -1.67 9.84
N ARG A 395 30.92 -1.65 8.76
CA ARG A 395 31.59 -0.41 8.30
C ARG A 395 30.59 0.65 7.88
N GLN A 396 29.58 0.29 7.05
CA GLN A 396 28.57 1.23 6.57
C GLN A 396 27.77 1.85 7.72
N VAL A 397 27.33 1.05 8.70
CA VAL A 397 26.61 1.53 9.89
C VAL A 397 27.51 2.45 10.73
N SER A 398 28.80 2.13 10.88
CA SER A 398 29.75 2.97 11.65
C SER A 398 30.07 4.30 10.94
N GLU A 399 30.08 4.30 9.59
CA GLU A 399 30.34 5.51 8.78
C GLU A 399 29.11 6.43 8.71
N ASP A 400 27.91 5.87 8.66
CA ASP A 400 26.64 6.62 8.55
C ASP A 400 25.57 6.01 9.46
N PRO A 401 25.64 6.18 10.78
CA PRO A 401 24.67 5.57 11.72
C PRO A 401 23.22 6.01 11.47
N ARG A 402 23.01 7.25 11.04
CA ARG A 402 21.66 7.78 10.76
C ARG A 402 21.02 7.08 9.54
N GLY A 403 21.83 6.59 8.62
CA GLY A 403 21.36 5.91 7.42
C GLY A 403 20.75 4.54 7.64
N TRP A 404 20.71 4.04 8.89
CA TRP A 404 20.33 2.66 9.18
C TRP A 404 19.42 2.52 10.40
N ILE A 405 18.53 1.53 10.34
CA ILE A 405 17.78 0.98 11.47
C ILE A 405 17.99 -0.53 11.55
N ALA A 406 17.76 -1.10 12.72
CA ALA A 406 17.75 -2.54 12.91
C ALA A 406 16.42 -2.99 13.53
N GLN A 407 16.00 -4.21 13.19
CA GLN A 407 14.81 -4.86 13.74
C GLN A 407 15.13 -6.32 14.05
N PRO A 408 14.43 -6.97 15.01
CA PRO A 408 14.54 -8.41 15.16
C PRO A 408 14.09 -9.10 13.88
N VAL A 409 14.59 -10.30 13.64
CA VAL A 409 14.02 -11.16 12.59
C VAL A 409 12.63 -11.59 13.05
N VAL A 410 11.60 -10.98 12.50
CA VAL A 410 10.22 -11.36 12.80
C VAL A 410 9.82 -12.52 11.91
N GLN A 411 9.48 -13.65 12.51
CA GLN A 411 8.78 -14.71 11.79
C GLN A 411 7.36 -14.22 11.49
N LEU A 412 7.09 -13.92 10.23
CA LEU A 412 5.76 -13.52 9.77
C LEU A 412 4.79 -14.70 9.91
N SER A 413 3.50 -14.43 10.09
CA SER A 413 2.48 -15.46 9.98
C SER A 413 2.48 -16.14 8.62
N THR A 414 1.94 -17.35 8.58
CA THR A 414 1.79 -18.12 7.35
C THR A 414 0.32 -18.33 7.00
N VAL A 415 0.07 -18.51 5.70
CA VAL A 415 -1.22 -18.93 5.16
C VAL A 415 -0.95 -20.05 4.16
N PRO A 416 -1.78 -21.11 4.10
CA PRO A 416 -1.65 -22.14 3.08
C PRO A 416 -1.62 -21.51 1.69
N THR A 417 -0.62 -21.88 0.91
CA THR A 417 -0.36 -21.35 -0.44
C THR A 417 -0.15 -22.52 -1.39
N LEU A 418 -0.80 -22.50 -2.55
CA LEU A 418 -0.63 -23.54 -3.54
C LEU A 418 0.73 -23.41 -4.23
N ILE A 419 1.51 -24.48 -4.15
CA ILE A 419 2.76 -24.67 -4.90
C ILE A 419 2.67 -25.95 -5.72
N GLU A 420 3.75 -26.31 -6.45
CA GLU A 420 3.77 -27.53 -7.28
C GLU A 420 3.42 -28.81 -6.49
N ASP A 421 3.86 -28.88 -5.22
CA ASP A 421 3.67 -30.05 -4.34
C ASP A 421 2.41 -29.96 -3.45
N GLY A 422 1.44 -29.10 -3.76
CA GLY A 422 0.21 -28.93 -2.99
C GLY A 422 0.22 -27.69 -2.10
N LEU A 423 -0.59 -27.69 -1.02
CA LEU A 423 -0.64 -26.56 -0.08
C LEU A 423 0.54 -26.61 0.90
N LYS A 424 1.27 -25.49 0.98
CA LYS A 424 2.37 -25.32 1.95
C LYS A 424 2.26 -23.97 2.66
N PRO A 425 2.77 -23.85 3.92
CA PRO A 425 2.77 -22.57 4.63
C PRO A 425 3.71 -21.58 3.93
N ARG A 426 3.24 -20.38 3.70
CA ARG A 426 4.04 -19.27 3.16
C ARG A 426 3.79 -18.01 3.96
N HIS A 427 4.86 -17.28 4.24
CA HIS A 427 4.80 -16.03 4.97
C HIS A 427 4.01 -14.98 4.24
N VAL A 428 3.22 -14.20 5.01
CA VAL A 428 2.36 -13.14 4.49
C VAL A 428 2.53 -11.86 5.30
N ASP A 429 2.28 -10.72 4.64
CA ASP A 429 2.04 -9.44 5.27
C ASP A 429 0.72 -8.83 4.76
N LEU A 430 0.36 -7.64 5.26
CA LEU A 430 -0.87 -6.95 4.89
C LEU A 430 -0.59 -5.46 4.71
N ARG A 431 -1.02 -4.90 3.59
CA ARG A 431 -1.13 -3.45 3.39
C ARG A 431 -2.60 -3.03 3.30
N PRO A 432 -3.26 -2.66 4.41
CA PRO A 432 -4.52 -1.95 4.35
C PRO A 432 -4.32 -0.55 3.75
N PHE A 433 -5.39 -0.02 3.15
CA PHE A 433 -5.42 1.32 2.58
C PHE A 433 -6.44 2.19 3.32
N ALA A 434 -6.04 3.40 3.69
CA ALA A 434 -6.92 4.39 4.27
C ALA A 434 -7.13 5.57 3.30
N VAL A 435 -8.34 6.12 3.30
CA VAL A 435 -8.70 7.34 2.55
C VAL A 435 -9.17 8.37 3.56
N ASN A 436 -8.50 9.52 3.58
CA ASN A 436 -8.82 10.67 4.43
C ASN A 436 -9.50 11.76 3.59
N ASN A 437 -10.72 12.13 3.96
CA ASN A 437 -11.49 13.17 3.28
C ASN A 437 -11.54 14.50 4.04
N GLY A 438 -10.78 14.60 5.16
CA GLY A 438 -10.72 15.77 6.05
C GLY A 438 -11.72 15.74 7.21
N GLU A 439 -12.76 14.95 7.13
CA GLU A 439 -13.77 14.76 8.19
C GLU A 439 -13.65 13.37 8.82
N ASP A 440 -13.34 12.39 8.00
CA ASP A 440 -13.27 10.98 8.38
C ASP A 440 -12.11 10.28 7.67
N ILE A 441 -11.53 9.30 8.35
CA ILE A 441 -10.54 8.39 7.79
C ILE A 441 -11.19 7.01 7.64
N TRP A 442 -11.54 6.68 6.40
CA TRP A 442 -12.10 5.39 6.06
C TRP A 442 -11.00 4.40 5.67
N VAL A 443 -11.01 3.24 6.29
CA VAL A 443 -10.09 2.13 5.95
C VAL A 443 -10.84 1.12 5.08
N LEU A 444 -10.25 0.81 3.91
CA LEU A 444 -10.79 -0.19 2.99
C LEU A 444 -10.91 -1.56 3.70
N PRO A 445 -12.10 -2.18 3.79
CA PRO A 445 -12.26 -3.48 4.46
C PRO A 445 -11.62 -4.62 3.64
N GLY A 446 -10.31 -4.67 3.68
CA GLY A 446 -9.40 -5.51 2.90
C GLY A 446 -8.00 -4.89 2.87
N GLY A 447 -7.14 -5.44 2.08
CA GLY A 447 -5.77 -4.95 1.92
C GLY A 447 -5.02 -5.81 0.91
N LEU A 448 -3.87 -5.33 0.47
CA LEU A 448 -2.97 -6.16 -0.31
C LEU A 448 -2.26 -7.12 0.66
N THR A 449 -2.63 -8.39 0.64
CA THR A 449 -1.82 -9.46 1.23
C THR A 449 -0.75 -9.87 0.23
N ARG A 450 0.52 -9.65 0.59
CA ARG A 450 1.67 -10.16 -0.15
C ARG A 450 2.07 -11.51 0.42
N VAL A 451 2.55 -12.42 -0.42
CA VAL A 451 2.98 -13.75 -0.01
C VAL A 451 4.36 -14.07 -0.58
N ALA A 452 5.25 -14.60 0.26
CA ALA A 452 6.57 -15.08 -0.14
C ALA A 452 6.42 -16.46 -0.78
N LEU A 453 6.59 -16.59 -2.09
CA LEU A 453 6.40 -17.87 -2.78
C LEU A 453 7.51 -18.89 -2.52
N PRO A 454 8.82 -18.51 -2.47
CA PRO A 454 9.86 -19.46 -2.11
C PRO A 454 9.77 -19.89 -0.64
N GLU A 455 10.18 -21.14 -0.37
CA GLU A 455 10.15 -21.69 0.99
C GLU A 455 11.11 -20.95 1.93
N GLY A 456 10.62 -20.64 3.14
CA GLY A 456 11.39 -19.96 4.17
C GLY A 456 11.77 -18.52 3.85
N GLU A 457 11.32 -17.95 2.72
CA GLU A 457 11.58 -16.54 2.40
C GLU A 457 10.74 -15.62 3.28
N LEU A 458 11.39 -14.66 3.94
CA LEU A 458 10.75 -13.68 4.83
C LEU A 458 10.40 -12.37 4.10
N VAL A 459 10.99 -12.14 2.92
CA VAL A 459 10.71 -10.95 2.12
C VAL A 459 9.53 -11.23 1.21
N VAL A 460 8.38 -10.65 1.55
CA VAL A 460 7.11 -10.84 0.83
C VAL A 460 6.92 -9.85 -0.33
N ASN A 461 7.95 -9.05 -0.65
CA ASN A 461 7.81 -7.96 -1.61
C ASN A 461 7.59 -8.45 -3.04
N SER A 462 6.60 -7.89 -3.72
CA SER A 462 6.27 -8.20 -5.11
C SER A 462 7.42 -7.97 -6.08
N SER A 463 8.27 -6.96 -5.81
CA SER A 463 9.46 -6.68 -6.62
C SER A 463 10.55 -7.75 -6.54
N GLN A 464 10.46 -8.68 -5.60
CA GLN A 464 11.39 -9.80 -5.40
C GLN A 464 10.77 -11.16 -5.71
N GLY A 465 9.71 -11.20 -6.50
CA GLY A 465 9.08 -12.45 -6.93
C GLY A 465 7.99 -12.97 -5.98
N GLY A 466 7.51 -12.15 -5.05
CA GLY A 466 6.35 -12.47 -4.21
C GLY A 466 5.04 -12.48 -5.02
N GLY A 467 4.03 -13.18 -4.51
CA GLY A 467 2.67 -13.19 -5.02
C GLY A 467 1.71 -12.40 -4.14
N SER A 468 0.42 -12.54 -4.42
CA SER A 468 -0.66 -11.96 -3.63
C SER A 468 -1.74 -12.97 -3.27
N LYS A 469 -2.54 -12.61 -2.26
CA LYS A 469 -3.78 -13.30 -1.89
C LYS A 469 -4.90 -12.28 -1.79
N ASP A 470 -6.13 -12.69 -2.12
CA ASP A 470 -7.30 -11.86 -1.78
C ASP A 470 -7.49 -11.82 -0.26
N THR A 471 -7.74 -10.64 0.28
CA THR A 471 -7.97 -10.44 1.72
C THR A 471 -9.45 -10.36 2.01
N TRP A 472 -9.99 -11.35 2.71
CA TRP A 472 -11.40 -11.44 3.07
C TRP A 472 -11.65 -10.97 4.50
N VAL A 473 -12.22 -9.81 4.65
CA VAL A 473 -12.68 -9.29 5.94
C VAL A 473 -14.11 -9.74 6.16
N LEU A 474 -14.35 -10.49 7.22
CA LEU A 474 -15.68 -11.00 7.54
C LEU A 474 -16.53 -9.91 8.19
N SER A 475 -17.83 -9.89 7.85
CA SER A 475 -18.81 -9.07 8.56
C SER A 475 -19.14 -9.70 9.93
N PRO A 476 -19.52 -8.89 10.94
CA PRO A 476 -19.97 -9.42 12.22
C PRO A 476 -21.17 -10.36 12.04
N PRO A 477 -21.33 -11.37 12.91
CA PRO A 477 -22.50 -12.23 12.87
C PRO A 477 -23.78 -11.38 13.04
N PRO A 478 -24.91 -11.75 12.40
CA PRO A 478 -26.15 -11.03 12.57
C PRO A 478 -26.53 -11.04 14.05
N HIS A 479 -26.80 -9.87 14.61
CA HIS A 479 -27.38 -9.79 15.95
C HIS A 479 -28.67 -10.62 15.93
N ARG A 480 -28.72 -11.72 16.68
CA ARG A 480 -29.97 -12.36 16.99
C ARG A 480 -30.77 -11.37 17.82
N SER A 481 -31.68 -10.63 17.20
CA SER A 481 -32.71 -9.93 17.93
C SER A 481 -33.50 -11.01 18.69
N VAL A 482 -33.34 -11.04 20.01
CA VAL A 482 -34.21 -11.80 20.89
C VAL A 482 -35.57 -11.13 20.76
N SER A 483 -36.39 -11.64 19.86
CA SER A 483 -37.80 -11.24 19.81
C SER A 483 -38.44 -11.68 21.11
N HIS A 484 -38.60 -10.77 22.06
CA HIS A 484 -39.61 -10.91 23.08
C HIS A 484 -40.94 -10.97 22.34
N ARG A 485 -41.48 -12.20 22.21
CA ARG A 485 -42.88 -12.43 21.87
C ARG A 485 -43.72 -11.85 23.00
N GLY A 486 -44.03 -10.56 22.90
CA GLY A 486 -45.19 -9.95 23.55
C GLY A 486 -46.36 -10.07 22.59
N SER A 487 -47.30 -10.94 22.92
CA SER A 487 -48.58 -11.08 22.24
C SER A 487 -49.37 -9.77 22.34
N THR A 488 -49.62 -9.10 21.21
CA THR A 488 -50.81 -8.24 21.03
C THR A 488 -51.20 -8.31 19.54
N ASN A 489 -52.41 -8.82 19.35
CA ASN A 489 -53.17 -8.76 18.09
C ASN A 489 -53.34 -7.30 17.63
N HIS A 490 -52.98 -6.98 16.41
CA HIS A 490 -53.69 -6.01 15.59
C HIS A 490 -53.57 -6.38 14.12
N THR A 491 -54.71 -6.32 13.50
CA THR A 491 -55.10 -6.68 12.14
C THR A 491 -54.58 -5.71 11.09
N ASP A 492 -54.26 -6.28 9.91
CA ASP A 492 -54.35 -5.76 8.53
C ASP A 492 -53.84 -4.37 8.20
N ASP A 493 -52.80 -4.32 7.36
CA ASP A 493 -52.89 -3.79 5.98
C ASP A 493 -51.69 -4.24 5.17
N ALA A 494 -51.99 -4.88 4.04
CA ALA A 494 -51.00 -5.32 3.06
C ALA A 494 -50.63 -4.15 2.17
N ASP A 495 -49.34 -3.78 2.14
CA ASP A 495 -48.75 -3.03 1.02
C ASP A 495 -47.58 -3.82 0.43
N ASP A 496 -47.88 -4.30 -0.77
CA ASP A 496 -47.08 -5.18 -1.62
C ASP A 496 -46.05 -4.31 -2.38
N HIS A 497 -44.83 -4.21 -1.86
CA HIS A 497 -43.72 -3.65 -2.61
C HIS A 497 -42.68 -4.73 -2.94
N ALA A 498 -42.86 -5.33 -4.11
CA ALA A 498 -41.83 -6.19 -4.72
C ALA A 498 -40.55 -5.39 -5.00
N PRO A 499 -39.35 -5.94 -4.75
CA PRO A 499 -38.09 -5.29 -5.07
C PRO A 499 -37.91 -5.17 -6.59
N ALA A 500 -37.46 -3.99 -7.02
CA ALA A 500 -37.17 -3.68 -8.42
C ALA A 500 -36.13 -4.62 -9.02
N PRO A 501 -36.26 -5.04 -10.29
CA PRO A 501 -35.29 -5.91 -10.93
C PRO A 501 -33.94 -5.20 -11.14
N PRO A 502 -32.81 -5.95 -11.09
CA PRO A 502 -31.50 -5.39 -11.33
C PRO A 502 -31.37 -4.85 -12.77
N PRO A 503 -30.56 -3.78 -12.98
CA PRO A 503 -30.38 -3.20 -14.30
C PRO A 503 -29.69 -4.19 -15.26
N PRO A 504 -29.95 -4.09 -16.57
CA PRO A 504 -29.42 -5.03 -17.56
C PRO A 504 -27.88 -4.91 -17.64
N ARG A 505 -27.22 -6.07 -17.66
CA ARG A 505 -25.78 -6.18 -17.88
C ARG A 505 -25.46 -5.74 -19.31
N VAL A 506 -24.70 -4.65 -19.46
CA VAL A 506 -24.10 -4.27 -20.73
C VAL A 506 -22.86 -5.15 -20.95
N PRO A 507 -22.76 -5.87 -22.09
CA PRO A 507 -21.56 -6.65 -22.39
C PRO A 507 -20.40 -5.68 -22.69
N LEU A 508 -19.31 -5.79 -21.94
CA LEU A 508 -18.06 -5.11 -22.23
C LEU A 508 -17.42 -5.76 -23.47
N THR A 509 -17.61 -5.12 -24.62
CA THR A 509 -16.87 -5.49 -25.85
C THR A 509 -15.47 -4.89 -25.76
N VAL A 510 -14.50 -5.72 -25.42
CA VAL A 510 -13.07 -5.36 -25.44
C VAL A 510 -12.65 -5.31 -26.92
N ALA A 511 -12.37 -4.11 -27.43
CA ALA A 511 -11.73 -3.95 -28.72
C ALA A 511 -10.30 -4.55 -28.65
N LYS A 512 -10.04 -5.59 -29.45
CA LYS A 512 -8.70 -6.14 -29.64
C LYS A 512 -7.84 -5.13 -30.39
N ILE A 513 -6.88 -4.52 -29.72
CA ILE A 513 -5.79 -3.79 -30.37
C ILE A 513 -4.75 -4.82 -30.81
N PRO A 514 -4.35 -4.85 -32.10
CA PRO A 514 -3.35 -5.82 -32.57
C PRO A 514 -1.99 -5.49 -31.97
N MET A 515 -1.43 -6.44 -31.25
CA MET A 515 -0.06 -6.40 -30.72
C MET A 515 0.91 -6.79 -31.85
N THR A 516 1.24 -5.87 -32.72
CA THR A 516 2.37 -6.04 -33.64
C THR A 516 3.07 -4.69 -33.81
N VAL A 517 4.37 -4.69 -33.48
CA VAL A 517 5.38 -3.62 -33.58
C VAL A 517 5.59 -2.84 -32.27
N MET A 518 6.44 -3.38 -31.40
CA MET A 518 7.28 -2.58 -30.48
C MET A 518 8.41 -3.40 -29.80
N PRO A 519 9.42 -3.93 -30.51
CA PRO A 519 10.60 -4.49 -29.82
C PRO A 519 11.77 -3.52 -29.59
N LYS A 520 11.83 -2.37 -30.25
CA LYS A 520 13.04 -1.51 -30.21
C LYS A 520 12.97 -0.28 -29.29
N PHE A 521 11.80 0.19 -28.92
CA PHE A 521 11.65 1.33 -28.02
C PHE A 521 11.80 0.96 -26.54
N ALA A 522 11.42 -0.24 -26.15
CA ALA A 522 11.49 -0.70 -24.75
C ALA A 522 12.95 -0.87 -24.26
N GLU A 523 13.85 -1.36 -25.11
CA GLU A 523 15.26 -1.54 -24.75
C GLU A 523 15.98 -0.20 -24.52
N THR A 524 15.66 0.84 -25.29
CA THR A 524 16.35 2.14 -25.19
C THR A 524 15.95 2.89 -23.92
N GLN A 525 14.69 2.83 -23.52
CA GLN A 525 14.21 3.56 -22.32
C GLN A 525 14.50 2.78 -21.03
N GLN A 526 14.54 1.46 -21.06
CA GLN A 526 15.03 0.66 -19.94
C GLN A 526 16.51 0.96 -19.69
N GLN A 527 17.32 1.06 -20.76
CA GLN A 527 18.73 1.49 -20.66
C GLN A 527 18.86 2.93 -20.14
N GLU A 528 17.94 3.82 -20.49
CA GLU A 528 17.92 5.20 -19.97
C GLU A 528 17.52 5.24 -18.49
N GLN A 529 16.56 4.44 -18.04
CA GLN A 529 16.21 4.33 -16.62
C GLN A 529 17.31 3.67 -15.79
N ASP A 530 17.93 2.61 -16.30
CA ASP A 530 19.07 1.96 -15.64
C ASP A 530 20.31 2.87 -15.63
N GLN A 531 20.55 3.64 -16.70
CA GLN A 531 21.60 4.65 -16.75
C GLN A 531 21.29 5.82 -15.80
N GLN A 532 20.03 6.21 -15.66
CA GLN A 532 19.59 7.25 -14.75
C GLN A 532 19.75 6.83 -13.29
N GLN A 533 19.36 5.60 -12.95
CA GLN A 533 19.62 5.01 -11.64
C GLN A 533 21.13 4.86 -11.34
N GLN A 534 21.93 4.48 -12.35
CA GLN A 534 23.38 4.41 -12.21
C GLN A 534 24.03 5.81 -12.08
N GLN A 535 23.51 6.83 -12.75
CA GLN A 535 23.97 8.21 -12.60
C GLN A 535 23.62 8.76 -11.22
N ASP A 536 22.44 8.46 -10.70
CA ASP A 536 22.01 8.83 -9.35
C ASP A 536 22.89 8.18 -8.28
N GLN A 537 23.22 6.89 -8.45
CA GLN A 537 24.19 6.19 -7.58
C GLN A 537 25.61 6.80 -7.68
N ARG A 538 26.05 7.20 -8.87
CA ARG A 538 27.37 7.85 -9.05
C ARG A 538 27.41 9.27 -8.46
N GLN A 539 26.31 10.02 -8.53
CA GLN A 539 26.21 11.34 -7.91
C GLN A 539 26.14 11.26 -6.39
N ALA A 540 25.38 10.31 -5.83
CA ALA A 540 25.36 10.03 -4.40
C ALA A 540 26.76 9.65 -3.88
N THR A 541 27.51 8.84 -4.65
CA THR A 541 28.88 8.45 -4.31
C THR A 541 29.88 9.61 -4.42
N ARG A 542 29.68 10.54 -5.37
CA ARG A 542 30.52 11.74 -5.50
C ARG A 542 30.28 12.76 -4.39
N ARG A 543 29.03 12.95 -3.94
CA ARG A 543 28.71 13.81 -2.78
C ARG A 543 29.32 13.27 -1.49
N ARG A 544 29.44 11.94 -1.34
CA ARG A 544 30.11 11.29 -0.20
C ARG A 544 31.64 11.42 -0.20
N ARG A 545 32.27 11.74 -1.36
CA ARG A 545 33.75 11.92 -1.49
C ARG A 545 34.20 13.37 -1.48
N GLY A 546 33.29 14.33 -1.41
CA GLY A 546 33.54 15.77 -1.48
C GLY A 546 33.21 16.53 -0.20
N CYS A 547 33.02 15.85 0.93
CA CYS A 547 32.97 16.45 2.28
C CYS A 547 34.15 15.98 3.10
#